data_0cd30bdfd3f9e5c8aa6c7651689c1c3b
#
_entry.id   0cd30bdfd3f9e5c8aa6c7651689c1c3b
#
_cell.length_a   1.000
_cell.length_b   1.000
_cell.length_c   1.000
_cell.angle_alpha   90.00
_cell.angle_beta   90.00
_cell.angle_gamma   90.00
#
_symmetry.space_group_name_H-M   'P 1'
#
loop_
_entity.id
_entity.type
_entity.pdbx_description
1 polymer ?
#
loop_
_entity_poly.entity_id
_entity_poly.type
_entity_poly.pdbx_seq_one_letter_code
_entity_poly.pdbx_strand_id
1 'polypeptide(L)'
;MAIQNEAVKFRHKHLLGIQSLSIPEVNYILDESMQFVDFNKREQKKLNILAGKTQINLFFESSTRTLSSFELAGKRLGADVMNMNVLNSSIKKGETLIDTAMTLNAMHPDVLIIRHQDSGAANLLAQKVNCSVINAGDGWREHPTQALLDALTIKIKKGKIEGLRIAICGDIMHSRVARSNIYLLNMLGAEVRVIAPPTLMPKNIEILGVKAFTDMNKGLEGSDIVMMLRLQTERMQGSYVPSTREYYEFYGLDYKKITKAHPNALIMHPGPMNRGVEIDTTLADDINRSIIKEQVEMGVAVRMACLKIICGNKK
;
A
#
# COMPACT_ATOMS: atom_id res chain seq x y z
N MET A 1 0.07 -22.17 -33.77
CA MET A 1 0.93 -22.52 -32.64
C MET A 1 0.28 -22.01 -31.37
N ALA A 2 -0.32 -22.87 -30.54
CA ALA A 2 -0.90 -22.50 -29.26
C ALA A 2 0.27 -22.23 -28.30
N ILE A 3 0.44 -21.00 -27.89
CA ILE A 3 1.33 -20.63 -26.79
C ILE A 3 0.70 -21.27 -25.54
N GLN A 4 1.31 -22.36 -25.06
CA GLN A 4 0.99 -22.91 -23.75
C GLN A 4 1.24 -21.78 -22.74
N ASN A 5 0.17 -21.23 -22.18
CA ASN A 5 0.23 -20.37 -21.00
C ASN A 5 0.77 -21.24 -19.84
N GLU A 6 2.09 -21.27 -19.66
CA GLU A 6 2.64 -21.75 -18.40
C GLU A 6 2.01 -20.90 -17.30
N ALA A 7 1.25 -21.56 -16.43
CA ALA A 7 0.63 -20.89 -15.30
C ALA A 7 1.72 -20.14 -14.51
N VAL A 8 1.62 -18.83 -14.44
CA VAL A 8 2.57 -17.98 -13.71
C VAL A 8 2.65 -18.48 -12.28
N LYS A 9 3.78 -19.07 -11.90
CA LYS A 9 4.00 -19.57 -10.56
C LYS A 9 4.65 -18.49 -9.73
N PHE A 10 3.95 -17.99 -8.71
CA PHE A 10 4.53 -17.07 -7.74
C PHE A 10 5.68 -17.77 -7.00
N ARG A 11 6.91 -17.22 -7.10
CA ARG A 11 8.14 -17.91 -6.67
C ARG A 11 8.63 -17.49 -5.28
N HIS A 12 8.05 -16.45 -4.70
CA HIS A 12 8.53 -15.90 -3.43
C HIS A 12 7.86 -16.58 -2.23
N LYS A 13 8.66 -16.92 -1.23
CA LYS A 13 8.19 -17.38 0.08
C LYS A 13 7.55 -16.25 0.88
N HIS A 14 8.00 -15.01 0.66
CA HIS A 14 7.62 -13.81 1.39
C HIS A 14 7.15 -12.72 0.43
N LEU A 15 6.35 -11.76 0.91
CA LEU A 15 6.02 -10.53 0.19
C LEU A 15 6.59 -9.33 0.96
N LEU A 16 7.84 -8.96 0.67
CA LEU A 16 8.57 -7.96 1.43
C LEU A 16 8.57 -6.57 0.78
N GLY A 17 8.38 -6.50 -0.54
CA GLY A 17 8.36 -5.27 -1.31
C GLY A 17 7.92 -5.50 -2.74
N ILE A 18 7.75 -4.43 -3.49
CA ILE A 18 7.40 -4.47 -4.93
C ILE A 18 8.62 -4.75 -5.80
N GLN A 19 9.79 -4.22 -5.43
CA GLN A 19 11.00 -4.31 -6.25
C GLN A 19 11.44 -5.75 -6.60
N SER A 20 11.09 -6.72 -5.76
CA SER A 20 11.44 -8.13 -5.99
C SER A 20 10.46 -8.87 -6.91
N LEU A 21 9.32 -8.27 -7.24
CA LEU A 21 8.29 -8.89 -8.06
C LEU A 21 8.55 -8.62 -9.55
N SER A 22 8.20 -9.59 -10.37
CA SER A 22 8.12 -9.45 -11.82
C SER A 22 6.72 -8.99 -12.27
N ILE A 23 6.62 -8.43 -13.49
CA ILE A 23 5.32 -8.02 -14.07
C ILE A 23 4.32 -9.19 -14.11
N PRO A 24 4.69 -10.42 -14.52
CA PRO A 24 3.76 -11.55 -14.47
C PRO A 24 3.27 -11.88 -13.06
N GLU A 25 4.12 -11.79 -12.02
CA GLU A 25 3.73 -12.05 -10.63
C GLU A 25 2.80 -10.96 -10.10
N VAL A 26 3.06 -9.69 -10.45
CA VAL A 26 2.15 -8.58 -10.13
C VAL A 26 0.79 -8.81 -10.77
N ASN A 27 0.74 -9.10 -12.07
CA ASN A 27 -0.51 -9.36 -12.78
C ASN A 27 -1.25 -10.55 -12.17
N TYR A 28 -0.54 -11.63 -11.80
CA TYR A 28 -1.14 -12.77 -11.12
C TYR A 28 -1.81 -12.39 -9.79
N ILE A 29 -1.14 -11.55 -8.97
CA ILE A 29 -1.74 -11.05 -7.72
C ILE A 29 -2.97 -10.19 -8.01
N LEU A 30 -2.91 -9.30 -9.02
CA LEU A 30 -4.03 -8.44 -9.37
C LEU A 30 -5.24 -9.24 -9.90
N ASP A 31 -5.00 -10.23 -10.74
CA ASP A 31 -6.06 -11.08 -11.32
C ASP A 31 -6.71 -11.99 -10.24
N GLU A 32 -5.90 -12.56 -9.33
CA GLU A 32 -6.44 -13.26 -8.16
C GLU A 32 -7.24 -12.32 -7.26
N SER A 33 -6.80 -11.07 -7.12
CA SER A 33 -7.52 -10.07 -6.31
C SER A 33 -8.88 -9.73 -6.89
N MET A 34 -9.02 -9.68 -8.22
CA MET A 34 -10.31 -9.42 -8.90
C MET A 34 -11.40 -10.43 -8.50
N GLN A 35 -11.03 -11.71 -8.33
CA GLN A 35 -12.00 -12.74 -7.89
C GLN A 35 -12.55 -12.45 -6.49
N PHE A 36 -11.74 -11.84 -5.60
CA PHE A 36 -12.15 -11.49 -4.25
C PHE A 36 -12.93 -10.18 -4.17
N VAL A 37 -12.86 -9.30 -5.17
CA VAL A 37 -13.68 -8.08 -5.20
C VAL A 37 -15.17 -8.43 -5.19
N ASP A 38 -15.60 -9.29 -6.11
CA ASP A 38 -17.00 -9.73 -6.19
C ASP A 38 -17.38 -10.65 -5.04
N PHE A 39 -16.46 -11.51 -4.61
CA PHE A 39 -16.67 -12.35 -3.44
C PHE A 39 -16.99 -11.53 -2.18
N ASN A 40 -16.29 -10.42 -1.98
CA ASN A 40 -16.46 -9.55 -0.81
C ASN A 40 -17.82 -8.84 -0.74
N LYS A 41 -18.58 -8.83 -1.85
CA LYS A 41 -19.95 -8.27 -1.93
C LYS A 41 -21.05 -9.29 -1.64
N ARG A 42 -20.72 -10.59 -1.61
CA ARG A 42 -21.68 -11.67 -1.37
C ARG A 42 -22.18 -11.65 0.08
N GLU A 43 -23.33 -12.28 0.31
CA GLU A 43 -23.87 -12.45 1.66
C GLU A 43 -22.97 -13.37 2.50
N GLN A 44 -22.64 -14.54 1.97
CA GLN A 44 -21.68 -15.47 2.60
C GLN A 44 -20.25 -15.13 2.16
N LYS A 45 -19.42 -14.73 3.12
CA LYS A 45 -18.05 -14.22 2.90
C LYS A 45 -17.00 -15.08 3.61
N LYS A 46 -17.18 -16.42 3.60
CA LYS A 46 -16.23 -17.35 4.21
C LYS A 46 -15.84 -18.46 3.25
N LEU A 47 -14.54 -18.73 3.18
CA LEU A 47 -13.91 -19.80 2.39
C LEU A 47 -13.05 -20.64 3.33
N ASN A 48 -12.69 -21.86 2.88
CA ASN A 48 -11.85 -22.79 3.64
C ASN A 48 -10.44 -22.92 3.02
N ILE A 49 -9.99 -21.92 2.24
CA ILE A 49 -8.70 -21.95 1.54
C ILE A 49 -7.52 -22.05 2.51
N LEU A 50 -7.63 -21.39 3.66
CA LEU A 50 -6.61 -21.38 4.71
C LEU A 50 -7.09 -22.06 6.00
N ALA A 51 -8.03 -23.02 5.92
CA ALA A 51 -8.46 -23.78 7.07
C ALA A 51 -7.28 -24.53 7.70
N GLY A 52 -7.13 -24.42 9.03
CA GLY A 52 -6.01 -24.99 9.79
C GLY A 52 -4.68 -24.24 9.63
N LYS A 53 -4.67 -23.06 8.97
CA LYS A 53 -3.51 -22.17 8.87
C LYS A 53 -3.57 -21.06 9.92
N THR A 54 -2.45 -20.77 10.54
CA THR A 54 -2.31 -19.71 11.54
C THR A 54 -1.67 -18.45 10.96
N GLN A 55 -2.43 -17.35 11.03
CA GLN A 55 -1.98 -16.01 10.66
C GLN A 55 -1.75 -15.17 11.91
N ILE A 56 -0.56 -14.60 12.06
CA ILE A 56 -0.25 -13.64 13.13
C ILE A 56 -0.04 -12.25 12.54
N ASN A 57 -0.82 -11.28 12.98
CA ASN A 57 -0.66 -9.86 12.65
C ASN A 57 0.15 -9.18 13.75
N LEU A 58 1.41 -8.86 13.45
CA LEU A 58 2.39 -8.29 14.38
C LEU A 58 2.61 -6.81 14.05
N PHE A 59 1.96 -5.90 14.80
CA PHE A 59 1.94 -4.47 14.52
C PHE A 59 2.65 -3.67 15.61
N PHE A 60 3.78 -3.06 15.25
CA PHE A 60 4.57 -2.15 16.08
C PHE A 60 4.18 -0.68 15.89
N GLU A 61 3.40 -0.37 14.85
CA GLU A 61 2.77 0.93 14.62
C GLU A 61 1.25 0.77 14.57
N SER A 62 0.51 1.75 15.11
CA SER A 62 -0.95 1.78 15.01
C SER A 62 -1.40 1.89 13.55
N SER A 63 -2.31 1.03 13.15
CA SER A 63 -2.93 1.09 11.82
C SER A 63 -4.26 0.35 11.78
N THR A 64 -5.34 1.04 12.07
CA THR A 64 -6.69 0.44 12.08
C THR A 64 -7.04 -0.19 10.74
N ARG A 65 -6.89 0.54 9.63
CA ARG A 65 -7.25 0.02 8.29
C ARG A 65 -6.44 -1.21 7.88
N THR A 66 -5.11 -1.15 8.02
CA THR A 66 -4.25 -2.26 7.57
C THR A 66 -4.46 -3.49 8.44
N LEU A 67 -4.53 -3.33 9.77
CA LEU A 67 -4.77 -4.43 10.70
C LEU A 67 -6.13 -5.09 10.43
N SER A 68 -7.21 -4.29 10.46
CA SER A 68 -8.57 -4.82 10.27
C SER A 68 -8.75 -5.49 8.92
N SER A 69 -8.12 -4.97 7.85
CA SER A 69 -8.24 -5.60 6.52
C SER A 69 -7.45 -6.90 6.40
N PHE A 70 -6.29 -7.05 7.05
CA PHE A 70 -5.59 -8.33 7.12
C PHE A 70 -6.33 -9.34 8.00
N GLU A 71 -6.86 -8.90 9.14
CA GLU A 71 -7.69 -9.73 9.99
C GLU A 71 -8.91 -10.27 9.24
N LEU A 72 -9.63 -9.36 8.57
CA LEU A 72 -10.80 -9.71 7.79
C LEU A 72 -10.45 -10.65 6.62
N ALA A 73 -9.33 -10.41 5.93
CA ALA A 73 -8.86 -11.24 4.84
C ALA A 73 -8.57 -12.68 5.30
N GLY A 74 -7.82 -12.85 6.39
CA GLY A 74 -7.52 -14.16 6.94
C GLY A 74 -8.77 -14.91 7.41
N LYS A 75 -9.64 -14.24 8.16
CA LYS A 75 -10.91 -14.82 8.64
C LYS A 75 -11.83 -15.25 7.48
N ARG A 76 -11.90 -14.45 6.39
CA ARG A 76 -12.68 -14.82 5.20
C ARG A 76 -12.11 -16.01 4.45
N LEU A 77 -10.79 -16.20 4.49
CA LEU A 77 -10.12 -17.37 3.90
C LEU A 77 -10.17 -18.61 4.81
N GLY A 78 -10.64 -18.49 6.06
CA GLY A 78 -10.76 -19.60 7.00
C GLY A 78 -9.54 -19.81 7.89
N ALA A 79 -8.59 -18.88 7.93
CA ALA A 79 -7.44 -18.96 8.82
C ALA A 79 -7.79 -18.64 10.27
N ASP A 80 -7.01 -19.23 11.21
CA ASP A 80 -6.95 -18.81 12.61
C ASP A 80 -6.09 -17.53 12.69
N VAL A 81 -6.72 -16.40 13.05
CA VAL A 81 -6.08 -15.09 13.02
C VAL A 81 -5.85 -14.57 14.42
N MET A 82 -4.59 -14.27 14.74
CA MET A 82 -4.17 -13.63 15.98
C MET A 82 -3.62 -12.22 15.71
N ASN A 83 -4.18 -11.22 16.40
CA ASN A 83 -3.67 -9.85 16.35
C ASN A 83 -2.81 -9.57 17.58
N MET A 84 -1.58 -9.13 17.36
CA MET A 84 -0.68 -8.69 18.42
C MET A 84 -0.41 -7.19 18.27
N ASN A 85 -0.93 -6.41 19.20
CA ASN A 85 -0.58 -5.01 19.34
C ASN A 85 0.61 -4.91 20.32
N VAL A 86 1.76 -4.78 19.73
CA VAL A 86 3.04 -4.81 20.46
C VAL A 86 3.24 -3.61 21.38
N LEU A 87 2.61 -2.47 21.08
CA LEU A 87 2.68 -1.25 21.90
C LEU A 87 2.21 -1.47 23.35
N ASN A 88 1.41 -2.50 23.60
CA ASN A 88 0.88 -2.87 24.91
C ASN A 88 1.43 -4.20 25.48
N SER A 89 2.44 -4.79 24.86
CA SER A 89 2.98 -6.12 25.21
C SER A 89 4.33 -6.05 25.92
N SER A 90 4.94 -7.22 26.18
CA SER A 90 6.24 -7.43 26.85
C SER A 90 7.42 -6.72 26.19
N ILE A 91 7.31 -6.17 24.98
CA ILE A 91 8.35 -5.35 24.34
C ILE A 91 8.65 -4.08 25.18
N LYS A 92 7.69 -3.56 25.93
CA LYS A 92 7.96 -2.53 26.96
C LYS A 92 8.95 -2.98 28.04
N LYS A 93 9.23 -4.28 28.13
CA LYS A 93 10.19 -4.87 29.09
C LYS A 93 11.60 -5.05 28.49
N GLY A 94 11.88 -4.50 27.30
CA GLY A 94 13.19 -4.58 26.64
C GLY A 94 13.36 -5.75 25.68
N GLU A 95 12.29 -6.48 25.32
CA GLU A 95 12.33 -7.54 24.31
C GLU A 95 12.60 -6.95 22.92
N THR A 96 13.58 -7.54 22.20
CA THR A 96 13.89 -7.09 20.83
C THR A 96 12.88 -7.60 19.80
N LEU A 97 12.87 -6.98 18.62
CA LEU A 97 12.08 -7.47 17.47
C LEU A 97 12.39 -8.95 17.14
N ILE A 98 13.68 -9.33 17.27
CA ILE A 98 14.13 -10.70 16.96
C ILE A 98 13.60 -11.68 18.02
N ASP A 99 13.67 -11.34 19.29
CA ASP A 99 13.19 -12.20 20.38
C ASP A 99 11.69 -12.44 20.26
N THR A 100 10.93 -11.38 20.00
CA THR A 100 9.48 -11.50 19.73
C THR A 100 9.21 -12.42 18.54
N ALA A 101 9.96 -12.24 17.44
CA ALA A 101 9.78 -13.07 16.24
C ALA A 101 10.14 -14.54 16.50
N MET A 102 11.19 -14.81 17.25
CA MET A 102 11.59 -16.19 17.62
C MET A 102 10.56 -16.86 18.53
N THR A 103 10.02 -16.11 19.48
CA THR A 103 8.93 -16.60 20.35
C THR A 103 7.70 -16.98 19.52
N LEU A 104 7.30 -16.12 18.58
CA LEU A 104 6.16 -16.41 17.71
C LEU A 104 6.45 -17.55 16.72
N ASN A 105 7.68 -17.62 16.20
CA ASN A 105 8.10 -18.70 15.31
C ASN A 105 8.04 -20.08 15.99
N ALA A 106 8.30 -20.15 17.29
CA ALA A 106 8.17 -21.38 18.10
C ALA A 106 6.70 -21.85 18.23
N MET A 107 5.71 -21.00 17.96
CA MET A 107 4.28 -21.35 17.90
C MET A 107 3.87 -21.90 16.52
N HIS A 108 4.81 -22.06 15.59
CA HIS A 108 4.63 -22.61 14.25
C HIS A 108 3.52 -21.93 13.42
N PRO A 109 3.48 -20.58 13.30
CA PRO A 109 2.54 -19.91 12.41
C PRO A 109 2.85 -20.22 10.94
N ASP A 110 1.87 -20.11 10.07
CA ASP A 110 2.06 -20.23 8.62
C ASP A 110 2.46 -18.91 7.98
N VAL A 111 1.99 -17.77 8.53
CA VAL A 111 2.32 -16.44 8.05
C VAL A 111 2.37 -15.41 9.18
N LEU A 112 3.41 -14.57 9.15
CA LEU A 112 3.54 -13.35 9.94
C LEU A 112 3.29 -12.13 9.05
N ILE A 113 2.37 -11.27 9.46
CA ILE A 113 2.12 -9.98 8.82
C ILE A 113 2.73 -8.91 9.73
N ILE A 114 3.80 -8.27 9.25
CA ILE A 114 4.52 -7.29 10.06
C ILE A 114 4.31 -5.87 9.59
N ARG A 115 4.06 -4.96 10.54
CA ARG A 115 4.15 -3.52 10.37
C ARG A 115 5.09 -2.93 11.41
N HIS A 116 6.12 -2.18 10.96
CA HIS A 116 7.16 -1.66 11.83
C HIS A 116 7.51 -0.21 11.47
N GLN A 117 7.99 0.55 12.47
CA GLN A 117 8.46 1.92 12.27
C GLN A 117 9.83 1.98 11.56
N ASP A 118 10.64 0.95 11.68
CA ASP A 118 11.98 0.91 11.10
C ASP A 118 11.98 0.22 9.73
N SER A 119 12.69 0.82 8.78
CA SER A 119 12.88 0.27 7.44
C SER A 119 13.74 -0.99 7.49
N GLY A 120 13.32 -2.04 6.78
CA GLY A 120 14.03 -3.32 6.73
C GLY A 120 13.61 -4.34 7.78
N ALA A 121 12.75 -3.99 8.75
CA ALA A 121 12.27 -4.89 9.79
C ALA A 121 11.63 -6.16 9.21
N ALA A 122 10.81 -6.03 8.15
CA ALA A 122 10.20 -7.18 7.48
C ALA A 122 11.24 -8.13 6.86
N ASN A 123 12.30 -7.58 6.27
CA ASN A 123 13.39 -8.35 5.69
C ASN A 123 14.20 -9.08 6.77
N LEU A 124 14.46 -8.42 7.88
CA LEU A 124 15.16 -9.02 9.03
C LEU A 124 14.38 -10.21 9.59
N LEU A 125 13.06 -10.04 9.77
CA LEU A 125 12.23 -11.15 10.24
C LEU A 125 12.21 -12.32 9.26
N ALA A 126 12.08 -12.05 7.97
CA ALA A 126 12.03 -13.10 6.95
C ALA A 126 13.25 -14.02 6.96
N GLN A 127 14.42 -13.53 7.44
CA GLN A 127 15.64 -14.31 7.60
C GLN A 127 15.68 -15.13 8.91
N LYS A 128 14.81 -14.82 9.89
CA LYS A 128 14.86 -15.41 11.24
C LYS A 128 13.71 -16.37 11.51
N VAL A 129 12.64 -16.37 10.69
CA VAL A 129 11.46 -17.21 10.92
C VAL A 129 11.29 -18.26 9.83
N ASN A 130 10.66 -19.38 10.19
CA ASN A 130 10.38 -20.48 9.26
C ASN A 130 9.13 -20.27 8.44
N CYS A 131 8.19 -19.44 8.92
CA CYS A 131 6.94 -19.13 8.22
C CYS A 131 7.12 -18.09 7.11
N SER A 132 6.05 -17.85 6.36
CA SER A 132 6.02 -16.75 5.39
C SER A 132 5.90 -15.40 6.09
N VAL A 133 6.43 -14.33 5.46
CA VAL A 133 6.33 -12.97 5.97
C VAL A 133 5.70 -12.07 4.92
N ILE A 134 4.70 -11.27 5.32
CA ILE A 134 4.11 -10.21 4.50
C ILE A 134 4.39 -8.86 5.16
N ASN A 135 4.99 -7.96 4.40
CA ASN A 135 5.24 -6.58 4.82
C ASN A 135 3.95 -5.76 4.75
N ALA A 136 3.42 -5.33 5.90
CA ALA A 136 2.26 -4.44 6.04
C ALA A 136 2.66 -2.97 6.23
N GLY A 137 3.91 -2.65 5.90
CA GLY A 137 4.52 -1.32 5.94
C GLY A 137 5.69 -1.25 6.93
N ASP A 138 6.90 -1.01 6.40
CA ASP A 138 8.12 -0.86 7.18
C ASP A 138 8.76 0.51 6.96
N GLY A 139 8.88 1.31 8.01
CA GLY A 139 9.52 2.62 8.00
C GLY A 139 9.07 3.52 6.87
N TRP A 140 10.02 3.98 6.08
CA TRP A 140 9.81 4.76 4.86
C TRP A 140 10.05 3.92 3.59
N ARG A 141 10.31 2.61 3.75
CA ARG A 141 10.78 1.75 2.67
C ARG A 141 9.65 1.31 1.76
N GLU A 142 8.78 0.39 2.23
CA GLU A 142 7.74 -0.16 1.37
C GLU A 142 6.44 -0.50 2.11
N HIS A 143 5.35 -0.53 1.35
CA HIS A 143 4.06 -1.05 1.75
C HIS A 143 3.43 -1.77 0.54
N PRO A 144 3.91 -2.99 0.18
CA PRO A 144 3.59 -3.64 -1.08
C PRO A 144 2.09 -3.84 -1.28
N THR A 145 1.35 -4.27 -0.25
CA THR A 145 -0.10 -4.49 -0.39
C THR A 145 -0.90 -3.19 -0.56
N GLN A 146 -0.33 -2.03 -0.18
CA GLN A 146 -0.95 -0.73 -0.48
C GLN A 146 -0.77 -0.39 -1.96
N ALA A 147 0.43 -0.51 -2.50
CA ALA A 147 0.65 -0.24 -3.92
C ALA A 147 -0.18 -1.19 -4.81
N LEU A 148 -0.28 -2.47 -4.44
CA LEU A 148 -1.09 -3.44 -5.17
C LEU A 148 -2.59 -3.09 -5.15
N LEU A 149 -3.15 -2.66 -4.01
CA LEU A 149 -4.55 -2.23 -3.97
C LEU A 149 -4.79 -0.92 -4.73
N ASP A 150 -3.82 -0.01 -4.72
CA ASP A 150 -3.87 1.23 -5.49
C ASP A 150 -3.87 0.92 -7.00
N ALA A 151 -2.96 0.03 -7.46
CA ALA A 151 -2.91 -0.43 -8.83
C ALA A 151 -4.20 -1.17 -9.26
N LEU A 152 -4.75 -2.03 -8.39
CA LEU A 152 -6.03 -2.71 -8.64
C LEU A 152 -7.16 -1.70 -8.81
N THR A 153 -7.23 -0.70 -7.94
CA THR A 153 -8.25 0.36 -7.98
C THR A 153 -8.17 1.14 -9.30
N ILE A 154 -6.95 1.51 -9.71
CA ILE A 154 -6.71 2.20 -11.00
C ILE A 154 -7.12 1.30 -12.17
N LYS A 155 -6.69 0.02 -12.18
CA LYS A 155 -7.03 -0.95 -13.23
C LYS A 155 -8.54 -1.12 -13.40
N ILE A 156 -9.28 -1.19 -12.31
CA ILE A 156 -10.76 -1.30 -12.32
C ILE A 156 -11.42 -0.02 -12.87
N LYS A 157 -10.95 1.15 -12.44
CA LYS A 157 -11.59 2.43 -12.79
C LYS A 157 -11.20 2.97 -14.17
N LYS A 158 -9.96 2.69 -14.61
CA LYS A 158 -9.42 3.19 -15.90
C LYS A 158 -9.27 2.09 -16.98
N GLY A 159 -9.48 0.83 -16.62
CA GLY A 159 -9.32 -0.32 -17.53
C GLY A 159 -7.87 -0.77 -17.72
N LYS A 160 -6.91 0.15 -17.65
CA LYS A 160 -5.47 -0.10 -17.80
C LYS A 160 -4.65 0.81 -16.90
N ILE A 161 -3.37 0.52 -16.73
CA ILE A 161 -2.39 1.38 -16.04
C ILE A 161 -1.38 1.93 -17.03
N GLU A 162 -0.97 1.13 -18.00
CA GLU A 162 -0.01 1.51 -19.03
C GLU A 162 -0.42 2.80 -19.76
N GLY A 163 0.52 3.74 -19.86
CA GLY A 163 0.35 5.02 -20.51
C GLY A 163 -0.45 6.07 -19.72
N LEU A 164 -0.98 5.73 -18.53
CA LEU A 164 -1.59 6.73 -17.66
C LEU A 164 -0.55 7.64 -17.07
N ARG A 165 -0.91 8.91 -16.90
CA ARG A 165 -0.13 9.90 -16.17
C ARG A 165 -0.65 9.99 -14.74
N ILE A 166 0.20 9.62 -13.77
CA ILE A 166 -0.16 9.49 -12.36
C ILE A 166 0.67 10.46 -11.53
N ALA A 167 0.01 11.43 -10.89
CA ALA A 167 0.63 12.40 -9.99
C ALA A 167 0.51 11.90 -8.54
N ILE A 168 1.63 11.74 -7.84
CA ILE A 168 1.72 11.44 -6.42
C ILE A 168 2.16 12.71 -5.71
N CYS A 169 1.29 13.27 -4.87
CA CYS A 169 1.42 14.62 -4.31
C CYS A 169 1.51 14.58 -2.78
N GLY A 170 2.45 15.32 -2.21
CA GLY A 170 2.53 15.53 -0.76
C GLY A 170 3.88 15.17 -0.16
N ASP A 171 3.89 14.50 1.00
CA ASP A 171 5.11 14.10 1.68
C ASP A 171 5.74 12.88 0.99
N ILE A 172 6.55 13.13 -0.04
CA ILE A 172 7.24 12.07 -0.80
C ILE A 172 8.39 11.48 0.03
N MET A 173 9.10 12.32 0.78
CA MET A 173 10.32 11.93 1.51
C MET A 173 10.05 10.83 2.55
N HIS A 174 9.00 10.95 3.34
CA HIS A 174 8.69 10.06 4.45
C HIS A 174 7.64 8.98 4.11
N SER A 175 7.20 8.92 2.82
CA SER A 175 6.11 8.05 2.42
C SER A 175 6.59 6.73 1.80
N ARG A 176 6.44 5.64 2.57
CA ARG A 176 6.55 4.27 2.04
C ARG A 176 5.51 3.95 0.95
N VAL A 177 4.35 4.62 1.01
CA VAL A 177 3.30 4.45 0.00
C VAL A 177 3.73 5.06 -1.33
N ALA A 178 4.30 6.28 -1.31
CA ALA A 178 4.87 6.88 -2.51
C ALA A 178 5.90 5.94 -3.15
N ARG A 179 6.83 5.43 -2.36
CA ARG A 179 7.94 4.60 -2.85
C ARG A 179 7.45 3.30 -3.49
N SER A 180 6.56 2.55 -2.82
CA SER A 180 5.99 1.33 -3.39
C SER A 180 5.15 1.59 -4.64
N ASN A 181 4.39 2.70 -4.68
CA ASN A 181 3.63 3.07 -5.87
C ASN A 181 4.54 3.49 -7.03
N ILE A 182 5.63 4.21 -6.77
CA ILE A 182 6.62 4.56 -7.80
C ILE A 182 7.16 3.29 -8.48
N TYR A 183 7.60 2.31 -7.69
CA TYR A 183 8.10 1.04 -8.25
C TYR A 183 7.04 0.32 -9.06
N LEU A 184 5.84 0.16 -8.51
CA LEU A 184 4.79 -0.62 -9.14
C LEU A 184 4.24 0.03 -10.41
N LEU A 185 3.95 1.34 -10.35
CA LEU A 185 3.32 2.04 -11.45
C LEU A 185 4.28 2.23 -12.63
N ASN A 186 5.58 2.49 -12.37
CA ASN A 186 6.60 2.49 -13.41
C ASN A 186 6.74 1.09 -14.05
N MET A 187 6.77 0.03 -13.24
CA MET A 187 6.82 -1.36 -13.73
C MET A 187 5.64 -1.68 -14.64
N LEU A 188 4.45 -1.12 -14.35
CA LEU A 188 3.22 -1.31 -15.12
C LEU A 188 3.06 -0.30 -16.28
N GLY A 189 4.10 0.50 -16.59
CA GLY A 189 4.16 1.38 -17.75
C GLY A 189 3.42 2.70 -17.62
N ALA A 190 3.13 3.18 -16.41
CA ALA A 190 2.60 4.53 -16.18
C ALA A 190 3.69 5.60 -16.25
N GLU A 191 3.35 6.83 -16.64
CA GLU A 191 4.18 8.02 -16.41
C GLU A 191 3.93 8.52 -14.99
N VAL A 192 4.89 8.26 -14.09
CA VAL A 192 4.76 8.68 -12.68
C VAL A 192 5.40 10.05 -12.47
N ARG A 193 4.62 10.94 -11.85
CA ARG A 193 5.07 12.26 -11.40
C ARG A 193 5.00 12.33 -9.88
N VAL A 194 5.97 13.00 -9.28
CA VAL A 194 5.98 13.31 -7.85
C VAL A 194 5.96 14.82 -7.66
N ILE A 195 5.08 15.29 -6.76
CA ILE A 195 4.86 16.71 -6.52
C ILE A 195 4.97 16.96 -5.02
N ALA A 196 5.93 17.79 -4.62
CA ALA A 196 6.17 18.10 -3.20
C ALA A 196 6.87 19.43 -3.02
N PRO A 197 6.78 20.06 -1.82
CA PRO A 197 7.70 21.12 -1.45
C PRO A 197 9.16 20.65 -1.58
N PRO A 198 10.11 21.54 -1.88
CA PRO A 198 11.53 21.18 -1.96
C PRO A 198 12.05 20.46 -0.70
N THR A 199 11.53 20.80 0.48
CA THR A 199 11.86 20.19 1.77
C THR A 199 11.36 18.77 1.96
N LEU A 200 10.33 18.36 1.21
CA LEU A 200 9.72 17.03 1.24
C LEU A 200 10.00 16.23 -0.04
N MET A 201 10.82 16.76 -0.93
CA MET A 201 11.27 16.08 -2.15
C MET A 201 12.62 15.40 -1.88
N PRO A 202 12.72 14.07 -2.01
CA PRO A 202 14.01 13.38 -1.91
C PRO A 202 14.97 13.84 -3.01
N LYS A 203 16.24 14.04 -2.67
CA LYS A 203 17.26 14.35 -3.67
C LYS A 203 17.39 13.22 -4.68
N ASN A 204 17.52 13.57 -5.95
CA ASN A 204 17.71 12.63 -7.07
C ASN A 204 16.59 11.60 -7.20
N ILE A 205 15.34 11.95 -6.84
CA ILE A 205 14.19 11.04 -6.90
C ILE A 205 13.93 10.53 -8.32
N GLU A 206 14.38 11.26 -9.34
CA GLU A 206 14.26 10.94 -10.77
C GLU A 206 14.96 9.62 -11.13
N ILE A 207 15.94 9.18 -10.34
CA ILE A 207 16.60 7.86 -10.51
C ILE A 207 15.58 6.72 -10.41
N LEU A 208 14.47 6.96 -9.70
CA LEU A 208 13.37 5.98 -9.61
C LEU A 208 12.45 5.99 -10.85
N GLY A 209 12.81 6.71 -11.92
CA GLY A 209 12.04 6.78 -13.16
C GLY A 209 10.82 7.72 -13.10
N VAL A 210 10.84 8.71 -12.22
CA VAL A 210 9.75 9.69 -12.06
C VAL A 210 10.13 11.07 -12.56
N LYS A 211 9.12 11.91 -12.87
CA LYS A 211 9.30 13.35 -13.08
C LYS A 211 8.98 14.09 -11.79
N ALA A 212 9.92 14.88 -11.28
CA ALA A 212 9.76 15.63 -10.05
C ALA A 212 9.30 17.08 -10.31
N PHE A 213 8.35 17.56 -9.51
CA PHE A 213 7.79 18.91 -9.60
C PHE A 213 7.67 19.52 -8.21
N THR A 214 8.07 20.78 -8.11
CA THR A 214 7.84 21.61 -6.91
C THR A 214 6.68 22.60 -7.09
N ASP A 215 6.11 22.67 -8.28
CA ASP A 215 4.92 23.43 -8.61
C ASP A 215 3.74 22.48 -8.83
N MET A 216 2.71 22.62 -8.00
CA MET A 216 1.52 21.74 -8.02
C MET A 216 0.78 21.82 -9.37
N ASN A 217 0.61 23.02 -9.93
CA ASN A 217 -0.14 23.18 -11.18
C ASN A 217 0.58 22.53 -12.37
N LYS A 218 1.91 22.72 -12.47
CA LYS A 218 2.72 22.09 -13.52
C LYS A 218 2.76 20.57 -13.38
N GLY A 219 2.89 20.07 -12.16
CA GLY A 219 2.94 18.64 -11.90
C GLY A 219 1.61 17.93 -12.21
N LEU A 220 0.49 18.59 -11.95
CA LEU A 220 -0.85 18.03 -12.20
C LEU A 220 -1.24 18.04 -13.67
N GLU A 221 -0.58 18.81 -14.54
CA GLU A 221 -1.02 19.05 -15.91
C GLU A 221 -1.31 17.75 -16.68
N GLY A 222 -2.60 17.57 -17.03
CA GLY A 222 -3.10 16.42 -17.79
C GLY A 222 -2.94 15.07 -17.07
N SER A 223 -2.77 15.02 -15.74
CA SER A 223 -2.71 13.76 -14.98
C SER A 223 -4.06 13.05 -14.97
N ASP A 224 -4.06 11.74 -15.19
CA ASP A 224 -5.25 10.89 -15.18
C ASP A 224 -5.66 10.47 -13.76
N ILE A 225 -4.67 10.37 -12.88
CA ILE A 225 -4.82 10.03 -11.46
C ILE A 225 -4.03 11.04 -10.62
N VAL A 226 -4.64 11.53 -9.56
CA VAL A 226 -4.00 12.36 -8.55
C VAL A 226 -4.07 11.64 -7.21
N MET A 227 -2.94 11.13 -6.75
CA MET A 227 -2.81 10.45 -5.45
C MET A 227 -2.25 11.43 -4.43
N MET A 228 -3.10 11.86 -3.50
CA MET A 228 -2.68 12.72 -2.40
C MET A 228 -2.11 11.88 -1.26
N LEU A 229 -1.03 12.35 -0.66
CA LEU A 229 -0.38 11.74 0.49
C LEU A 229 -0.58 12.60 1.74
N ARG A 230 -0.77 11.94 2.87
CA ARG A 230 -0.86 12.59 4.16
C ARG A 230 0.48 13.27 4.51
N LEU A 231 0.41 14.49 5.04
CA LEU A 231 1.56 15.14 5.66
C LEU A 231 1.88 14.41 6.98
N GLN A 232 3.05 13.75 7.05
CA GLN A 232 3.41 12.86 8.15
C GLN A 232 4.20 13.61 9.23
N THR A 233 3.54 14.57 9.90
CA THR A 233 4.17 15.43 10.91
C THR A 233 4.81 14.66 12.06
N GLU A 234 4.28 13.50 12.41
CA GLU A 234 4.82 12.62 13.43
C GLU A 234 6.17 11.96 13.06
N ARG A 235 6.57 12.02 11.79
CA ARG A 235 7.83 11.50 11.27
C ARG A 235 8.85 12.61 10.96
N MET A 236 8.43 13.86 11.09
CA MET A 236 9.27 15.01 10.79
C MET A 236 10.03 15.44 12.04
N GLN A 237 11.36 15.40 11.97
CA GLN A 237 12.23 16.02 12.96
C GLN A 237 12.66 17.39 12.42
N GLY A 238 11.96 18.46 12.84
CA GLY A 238 12.21 19.84 12.40
C GLY A 238 11.08 20.44 11.55
N SER A 239 11.32 21.67 11.06
CA SER A 239 10.36 22.46 10.29
C SER A 239 10.46 22.18 8.80
N TYR A 240 9.79 21.13 8.32
CA TYR A 240 9.74 20.82 6.88
C TYR A 240 8.72 21.67 6.12
N VAL A 241 7.70 22.14 6.80
CA VAL A 241 6.66 23.03 6.27
C VAL A 241 6.42 24.15 7.26
N PRO A 242 6.29 25.42 6.81
CA PRO A 242 6.13 26.57 7.69
C PRO A 242 4.82 26.52 8.50
N SER A 243 3.73 26.13 7.85
CA SER A 243 2.43 25.92 8.47
C SER A 243 1.53 25.01 7.63
N THR A 244 0.52 24.40 8.24
CA THR A 244 -0.49 23.60 7.51
C THR A 244 -1.31 24.45 6.55
N ARG A 245 -1.56 25.75 6.88
CA ARG A 245 -2.30 26.69 6.03
C ARG A 245 -1.50 27.01 4.75
N GLU A 246 -0.22 27.30 4.89
CA GLU A 246 0.67 27.57 3.74
C GLU A 246 0.85 26.32 2.90
N TYR A 247 1.00 25.15 3.53
CA TYR A 247 1.04 23.88 2.82
C TYR A 247 -0.23 23.65 2.00
N TYR A 248 -1.43 23.89 2.56
CA TYR A 248 -2.69 23.76 1.84
C TYR A 248 -2.75 24.72 0.64
N GLU A 249 -2.37 25.95 0.81
CA GLU A 249 -2.40 26.97 -0.27
C GLU A 249 -1.57 26.53 -1.48
N PHE A 250 -0.38 25.98 -1.27
CA PHE A 250 0.53 25.62 -2.36
C PHE A 250 0.38 24.17 -2.82
N TYR A 251 0.14 23.22 -1.92
CA TYR A 251 0.19 21.77 -2.18
C TYR A 251 -1.09 21.01 -1.81
N GLY A 252 -2.04 21.62 -1.11
CA GLY A 252 -3.35 21.03 -0.87
C GLY A 252 -4.16 20.98 -2.17
N LEU A 253 -4.81 19.84 -2.43
CA LEU A 253 -5.66 19.67 -3.62
C LEU A 253 -7.03 20.25 -3.37
N ASP A 254 -7.42 21.21 -4.19
CA ASP A 254 -8.74 21.86 -4.21
C ASP A 254 -9.38 21.80 -5.62
N TYR A 255 -10.61 22.29 -5.74
CA TYR A 255 -11.31 22.33 -7.03
C TYR A 255 -10.60 23.16 -8.10
N LYS A 256 -9.86 24.20 -7.73
CA LYS A 256 -9.10 25.03 -8.67
C LYS A 256 -7.89 24.28 -9.22
N LYS A 257 -7.13 23.60 -8.33
CA LYS A 257 -5.93 22.86 -8.75
C LYS A 257 -6.27 21.60 -9.55
N ILE A 258 -7.34 20.86 -9.18
CA ILE A 258 -7.72 19.66 -9.93
C ILE A 258 -8.13 19.95 -11.39
N THR A 259 -8.52 21.19 -11.72
CA THR A 259 -8.80 21.57 -13.13
C THR A 259 -7.56 21.52 -14.03
N LYS A 260 -6.36 21.49 -13.47
CA LYS A 260 -5.10 21.32 -14.23
C LYS A 260 -4.87 19.89 -14.67
N ALA A 261 -5.43 18.93 -13.96
CA ALA A 261 -5.39 17.53 -14.33
C ALA A 261 -6.34 17.26 -15.52
N HIS A 262 -6.31 16.03 -16.03
CA HIS A 262 -7.24 15.61 -17.08
C HIS A 262 -8.70 15.80 -16.61
N PRO A 263 -9.64 16.22 -17.49
CA PRO A 263 -11.05 16.45 -17.10
C PRO A 263 -11.69 15.28 -16.34
N ASN A 264 -11.32 14.05 -16.71
CA ASN A 264 -11.78 12.81 -16.06
C ASN A 264 -10.76 12.26 -15.03
N ALA A 265 -9.90 13.12 -14.46
CA ALA A 265 -8.95 12.71 -13.45
C ALA A 265 -9.66 12.19 -12.20
N LEU A 266 -9.11 11.08 -11.64
CA LEU A 266 -9.61 10.50 -10.39
C LEU A 266 -8.64 10.78 -9.25
N ILE A 267 -9.21 10.92 -8.07
CA ILE A 267 -8.49 11.29 -6.85
C ILE A 267 -8.38 10.07 -5.94
N MET A 268 -7.17 9.81 -5.45
CA MET A 268 -6.83 8.74 -4.54
C MET A 268 -6.17 9.28 -3.26
N HIS A 269 -6.31 8.55 -2.16
CA HIS A 269 -5.62 8.82 -0.91
C HIS A 269 -5.49 7.52 -0.07
N PRO A 270 -4.29 7.10 0.35
CA PRO A 270 -4.12 5.85 1.10
C PRO A 270 -4.69 5.91 2.53
N GLY A 271 -5.07 7.13 2.98
CA GLY A 271 -5.57 7.40 4.34
C GLY A 271 -4.55 7.16 5.47
N PRO A 272 -4.81 7.73 6.68
CA PRO A 272 -5.89 8.68 6.99
C PRO A 272 -5.68 10.02 6.28
N MET A 273 -6.74 10.76 6.02
CA MET A 273 -6.67 12.10 5.44
C MET A 273 -6.67 13.16 6.55
N ASN A 274 -5.85 14.19 6.37
CA ASN A 274 -6.00 15.45 7.11
C ASN A 274 -6.78 16.43 6.22
N ARG A 275 -8.10 16.42 6.36
CA ARG A 275 -9.01 17.28 5.59
C ARG A 275 -8.67 18.75 5.80
N GLY A 276 -8.59 19.53 4.73
CA GLY A 276 -8.17 20.93 4.79
C GLY A 276 -6.65 21.13 4.94
N VAL A 277 -5.84 20.07 4.83
CA VAL A 277 -4.37 20.12 4.82
C VAL A 277 -3.81 19.66 3.48
N GLU A 278 -3.95 18.38 3.13
CA GLU A 278 -3.51 17.88 1.83
C GLU A 278 -4.62 17.82 0.78
N ILE A 279 -5.89 17.81 1.21
CA ILE A 279 -7.04 17.76 0.30
C ILE A 279 -8.23 18.52 0.90
N ASP A 280 -8.96 19.23 0.03
CA ASP A 280 -10.23 19.85 0.38
C ASP A 280 -11.27 18.82 0.84
N THR A 281 -12.06 19.18 1.85
CA THR A 281 -13.04 18.26 2.45
C THR A 281 -14.12 17.82 1.46
N THR A 282 -14.64 18.75 0.67
CA THR A 282 -15.73 18.47 -0.27
C THR A 282 -15.20 17.72 -1.49
N LEU A 283 -13.99 18.02 -1.93
CA LEU A 283 -13.33 17.32 -3.04
C LEU A 283 -12.96 15.88 -2.68
N ALA A 284 -12.57 15.61 -1.42
CA ALA A 284 -12.30 14.25 -0.94
C ALA A 284 -13.55 13.35 -0.97
N ASP A 285 -14.73 13.94 -0.86
CA ASP A 285 -16.02 13.24 -0.86
C ASP A 285 -16.76 13.34 -2.21
N ASP A 286 -16.16 13.96 -3.24
CA ASP A 286 -16.75 14.10 -4.57
C ASP A 286 -16.93 12.73 -5.23
N ILE A 287 -18.17 12.27 -5.37
CA ILE A 287 -18.53 10.95 -5.91
C ILE A 287 -18.13 10.75 -7.37
N ASN A 288 -17.88 11.82 -8.13
CA ASN A 288 -17.50 11.75 -9.54
C ASN A 288 -15.98 11.63 -9.72
N ARG A 289 -15.19 12.05 -8.72
CA ARG A 289 -13.73 12.12 -8.83
C ARG A 289 -13.00 11.30 -7.77
N SER A 290 -13.53 11.22 -6.56
CA SER A 290 -12.87 10.52 -5.45
C SER A 290 -13.14 9.01 -5.50
N ILE A 291 -12.07 8.23 -5.54
CA ILE A 291 -12.13 6.76 -5.47
C ILE A 291 -11.49 6.22 -4.20
N ILE A 292 -11.47 7.04 -3.16
CA ILE A 292 -10.82 6.72 -1.86
C ILE A 292 -11.56 5.58 -1.14
N LYS A 293 -12.88 5.52 -1.26
CA LYS A 293 -13.69 4.42 -0.67
C LYS A 293 -13.39 3.09 -1.35
N GLU A 294 -13.28 3.10 -2.66
CA GLU A 294 -12.93 1.93 -3.46
C GLU A 294 -11.53 1.40 -3.12
N GLN A 295 -10.55 2.27 -2.85
CA GLN A 295 -9.23 1.82 -2.37
C GLN A 295 -9.35 0.98 -1.09
N VAL A 296 -10.20 1.39 -0.15
CA VAL A 296 -10.41 0.64 1.10
C VAL A 296 -11.02 -0.73 0.81
N GLU A 297 -12.02 -0.78 -0.09
CA GLU A 297 -12.65 -2.03 -0.53
C GLU A 297 -11.63 -2.99 -1.17
N MET A 298 -10.82 -2.48 -2.11
CA MET A 298 -9.77 -3.27 -2.77
C MET A 298 -8.72 -3.78 -1.79
N GLY A 299 -8.54 -3.10 -0.67
CA GLY A 299 -7.58 -3.50 0.36
C GLY A 299 -7.83 -4.90 0.93
N VAL A 300 -9.08 -5.29 1.15
CA VAL A 300 -9.40 -6.64 1.63
C VAL A 300 -9.17 -7.68 0.53
N ALA A 301 -9.60 -7.39 -0.70
CA ALA A 301 -9.46 -8.30 -1.84
C ALA A 301 -7.98 -8.63 -2.14
N VAL A 302 -7.12 -7.60 -2.21
CA VAL A 302 -5.68 -7.79 -2.44
C VAL A 302 -5.03 -8.57 -1.31
N ARG A 303 -5.37 -8.32 -0.05
CA ARG A 303 -4.81 -9.05 1.08
C ARG A 303 -5.26 -10.50 1.11
N MET A 304 -6.52 -10.79 0.71
CA MET A 304 -6.97 -12.17 0.49
C MET A 304 -6.15 -12.88 -0.59
N ALA A 305 -5.92 -12.22 -1.73
CA ALA A 305 -5.09 -12.78 -2.81
C ALA A 305 -3.65 -13.05 -2.35
N CYS A 306 -3.01 -12.09 -1.68
CA CYS A 306 -1.66 -12.25 -1.15
C CYS A 306 -1.56 -13.43 -0.16
N LEU A 307 -2.52 -13.55 0.76
CA LEU A 307 -2.57 -14.66 1.71
C LEU A 307 -2.78 -16.01 1.01
N LYS A 308 -3.73 -16.09 0.08
CA LYS A 308 -3.97 -17.31 -0.73
C LYS A 308 -2.71 -17.75 -1.47
N ILE A 309 -2.04 -16.81 -2.14
CA ILE A 309 -0.84 -17.10 -2.96
C ILE A 309 0.32 -17.57 -2.08
N ILE A 310 0.55 -16.91 -0.94
CA ILE A 310 1.71 -17.17 -0.08
C ILE A 310 1.51 -18.41 0.81
N CYS A 311 0.29 -18.67 1.27
CA CYS A 311 0.01 -19.74 2.23
C CYS A 311 -0.77 -20.91 1.64
N GLY A 312 -1.60 -20.68 0.62
CA GLY A 312 -2.49 -21.70 0.04
C GLY A 312 -1.77 -22.70 -0.88
N ASN A 313 -0.63 -22.35 -1.45
CA ASN A 313 0.11 -23.18 -2.42
C ASN A 313 1.23 -24.03 -1.79
N LYS A 314 1.37 -24.06 -0.49
CA LYS A 314 2.30 -24.98 0.19
C LYS A 314 1.64 -26.34 0.34
N LYS A 315 1.89 -27.25 -0.63
CA LYS A 315 1.77 -28.68 -0.47
C LYS A 315 3.05 -29.26 0.14
#